data_4314e34d38ad01cfce4d0ef841f9fa1f
#
_entry.id   4314e34d38ad01cfce4d0ef841f9fa1f
#
_cell.length_a   1.000
_cell.length_b   1.000
_cell.length_c   1.000
_cell.angle_alpha   90.00
_cell.angle_beta   90.00
_cell.angle_gamma   90.00
#
_symmetry.space_group_name_H-M   'P 1'
#
loop_
_entity.id
_entity.type
_entity.pdbx_description
1 polymer ?
#
loop_
_entity_poly.entity_id
_entity_poly.type
_entity_poly.pdbx_seq_one_letter_code
_entity_poly.pdbx_strand_id
1 'polypeptide(L)'
;MNQRHPLLALIALSVLVSFFSCQKSSAVKGSESPQPHYIQQYVERPEFKSAIWAVPSQAESKTSTRQFVVVVKVNEEAGSDSHVVNYKREPERFLTYAKRYNDLSYNRPIPAPNSNGALAEPLSKVQCYEMSSTGELVDVSSKVVLRALTFLPYIKSGYKDRESVEKPKTDGMPRKYGPRDYLVNKPLSSLTVEDLTLLDYQSFSYLFELIPIAPYKFEKNSQIKVVISESGKTHETIARYAETL
;
A
#
# COMPACT_ATOMS: atom_id res chain seq x y z
N MET A 1 69.17 -47.59 25.88
CA MET A 1 68.97 -47.43 24.44
C MET A 1 67.50 -47.15 24.22
N ASN A 2 67.17 -46.03 23.77
CA ASN A 2 65.89 -45.32 23.97
C ASN A 2 64.90 -45.52 22.83
N GLN A 3 63.86 -46.32 23.08
CA GLN A 3 62.63 -46.32 22.30
C GLN A 3 61.62 -45.34 22.95
N ARG A 4 61.65 -44.08 22.58
CA ARG A 4 60.61 -43.16 23.02
C ARG A 4 60.45 -42.09 21.95
N HIS A 5 59.68 -42.33 20.87
CA HIS A 5 59.16 -41.19 20.08
C HIS A 5 58.16 -41.56 18.96
N PRO A 6 57.52 -42.72 18.85
CA PRO A 6 56.43 -42.85 17.89
C PRO A 6 55.07 -42.42 18.43
N LEU A 7 54.89 -42.27 19.79
CA LEU A 7 53.57 -41.96 20.33
C LEU A 7 53.14 -40.49 20.22
N LEU A 8 54.15 -39.59 20.25
CA LEU A 8 53.89 -38.12 20.12
C LEU A 8 53.54 -37.70 18.71
N ALA A 9 54.04 -38.38 17.70
CA ALA A 9 53.73 -38.08 16.30
C ALA A 9 52.31 -38.48 15.90
N LEU A 10 51.78 -39.53 16.52
CA LEU A 10 50.42 -40.00 16.27
C LEU A 10 49.34 -39.08 16.92
N ILE A 11 49.65 -38.50 18.07
CA ILE A 11 48.75 -37.58 18.76
C ILE A 11 48.69 -36.23 18.05
N ALA A 12 49.82 -35.77 17.49
CA ALA A 12 49.83 -34.52 16.73
C ALA A 12 49.04 -34.62 15.41
N LEU A 13 49.04 -35.81 14.77
CA LEU A 13 48.30 -36.01 13.52
C LEU A 13 46.80 -36.16 13.74
N SER A 14 46.37 -36.73 14.89
CA SER A 14 44.95 -36.85 15.21
C SER A 14 44.30 -35.52 15.59
N VAL A 15 45.06 -34.59 16.18
CA VAL A 15 44.58 -33.25 16.52
C VAL A 15 44.45 -32.37 15.27
N LEU A 16 45.32 -32.55 14.28
CA LEU A 16 45.23 -31.77 13.03
C LEU A 16 44.04 -32.18 12.14
N VAL A 17 43.64 -33.45 12.17
CA VAL A 17 42.47 -33.91 11.40
C VAL A 17 41.16 -33.46 12.04
N SER A 18 41.13 -33.21 13.36
CA SER A 18 39.93 -32.73 14.05
C SER A 18 39.61 -31.26 13.80
N PHE A 19 40.55 -30.46 13.33
CA PHE A 19 40.32 -29.06 13.00
C PHE A 19 39.82 -28.79 11.57
N PHE A 20 39.89 -29.77 10.69
CA PHE A 20 39.38 -29.67 9.33
C PHE A 20 37.97 -30.21 9.11
N SER A 21 37.34 -30.80 10.16
CA SER A 21 36.00 -31.38 10.06
C SER A 21 34.87 -30.50 10.56
N CYS A 22 35.12 -29.22 10.85
CA CYS A 22 34.10 -28.34 11.38
C CYS A 22 34.01 -27.06 10.60
N GLN A 23 33.73 -27.12 9.30
CA GLN A 23 33.13 -26.04 8.52
C GLN A 23 32.42 -26.58 7.28
N LYS A 24 31.51 -27.53 7.46
CA LYS A 24 30.30 -27.49 6.71
C LYS A 24 29.32 -26.67 7.55
N SER A 25 29.52 -25.37 7.56
CA SER A 25 28.42 -24.45 7.86
C SER A 25 27.31 -24.84 6.90
N SER A 26 26.27 -25.42 7.45
CA SER A 26 24.97 -25.46 6.83
C SER A 26 24.77 -24.06 6.23
N ALA A 27 24.88 -23.97 4.91
CA ALA A 27 24.40 -22.82 4.18
C ALA A 27 22.97 -22.67 4.63
N VAL A 28 22.72 -21.66 5.45
CA VAL A 28 21.38 -21.19 5.76
C VAL A 28 20.78 -20.90 4.39
N LYS A 29 19.97 -21.84 3.91
CA LYS A 29 19.11 -21.60 2.75
C LYS A 29 18.28 -20.39 3.11
N GLY A 30 18.49 -19.32 2.35
CA GLY A 30 17.52 -18.26 2.27
C GLY A 30 17.85 -16.98 3.03
N SER A 31 18.98 -16.35 2.76
CA SER A 31 18.95 -14.93 2.52
C SER A 31 18.50 -14.80 1.05
N GLU A 32 17.21 -14.82 0.79
CA GLU A 32 16.71 -14.25 -0.46
C GLU A 32 17.32 -12.85 -0.53
N SER A 33 18.11 -12.59 -1.57
CA SER A 33 18.63 -11.25 -1.85
C SER A 33 17.47 -10.28 -1.71
N PRO A 34 17.64 -9.12 -1.05
CA PRO A 34 16.55 -8.17 -0.93
C PRO A 34 15.95 -7.97 -2.30
N GLN A 35 14.64 -8.21 -2.42
CA GLN A 35 13.98 -8.12 -3.71
C GLN A 35 14.21 -6.71 -4.24
N PRO A 36 14.64 -6.52 -5.50
CA PRO A 36 14.99 -5.21 -6.05
C PRO A 36 13.78 -4.30 -6.27
N HIS A 37 12.60 -4.72 -5.80
CA HIS A 37 11.32 -4.04 -5.99
C HIS A 37 10.75 -3.58 -4.65
N TYR A 38 10.23 -2.37 -4.61
CA TYR A 38 9.53 -1.86 -3.43
C TYR A 38 8.08 -2.33 -3.39
N ILE A 39 7.39 -2.31 -4.53
CA ILE A 39 6.05 -2.88 -4.66
C ILE A 39 6.21 -4.40 -4.78
N GLN A 40 5.40 -5.14 -4.04
CA GLN A 40 5.46 -6.60 -3.99
C GLN A 40 4.37 -7.27 -4.83
N GLN A 41 3.32 -6.52 -5.12
CA GLN A 41 2.22 -6.99 -5.94
C GLN A 41 1.47 -5.85 -6.62
N TYR A 42 0.88 -6.16 -7.77
CA TYR A 42 0.02 -5.25 -8.52
C TYR A 42 -1.37 -5.85 -8.68
N VAL A 43 -2.40 -5.01 -8.63
CA VAL A 43 -3.76 -5.44 -8.94
C VAL A 43 -4.13 -4.95 -10.33
N GLU A 44 -4.49 -5.90 -11.17
CA GLU A 44 -5.08 -5.66 -12.48
C GLU A 44 -6.60 -5.85 -12.43
N ARG A 45 -7.30 -5.17 -13.31
CA ARG A 45 -8.77 -5.27 -13.44
C ARG A 45 -9.44 -5.15 -12.07
N PRO A 46 -9.14 -4.10 -11.29
CA PRO A 46 -9.70 -4.00 -9.96
C PRO A 46 -11.23 -3.88 -10.03
N GLU A 47 -11.90 -4.63 -9.18
CA GLU A 47 -13.27 -4.33 -8.78
C GLU A 47 -13.24 -3.46 -7.53
N PHE A 48 -14.17 -2.52 -7.43
CA PHE A 48 -14.23 -1.62 -6.30
C PHE A 48 -15.49 -1.82 -5.48
N LYS A 49 -15.32 -1.80 -4.17
CA LYS A 49 -16.42 -1.71 -3.19
C LYS A 49 -16.31 -0.40 -2.43
N SER A 50 -17.44 0.16 -2.03
CA SER A 50 -17.47 1.38 -1.23
C SER A 50 -18.49 1.29 -0.10
N ALA A 51 -18.19 2.01 0.98
CA ALA A 51 -19.12 2.19 2.10
C ALA A 51 -18.95 3.57 2.74
N ILE A 52 -19.98 4.04 3.43
CA ILE A 52 -19.91 5.22 4.30
C ILE A 52 -19.53 4.76 5.70
N TRP A 53 -18.45 5.33 6.24
CA TRP A 53 -17.99 5.07 7.60
C TRP A 53 -18.07 6.29 8.49
N ALA A 54 -18.35 6.04 9.76
CA ALA A 54 -18.25 7.05 10.79
C ALA A 54 -16.83 7.07 11.37
N VAL A 55 -16.10 8.13 11.14
CA VAL A 55 -14.76 8.35 11.70
C VAL A 55 -14.78 9.48 12.72
N PRO A 56 -13.88 9.48 13.72
CA PRO A 56 -13.73 10.63 14.61
C PRO A 56 -13.47 11.90 13.80
N SER A 57 -14.18 12.98 14.08
CA SER A 57 -13.89 14.28 13.47
C SER A 57 -12.52 14.76 13.90
N GLN A 58 -11.72 15.27 12.97
CA GLN A 58 -10.42 15.88 13.24
C GLN A 58 -10.53 17.30 13.83
N ALA A 59 -11.74 17.79 14.10
CA ALA A 59 -11.92 19.07 14.77
C ALA A 59 -11.43 18.99 16.22
N GLU A 60 -10.63 19.97 16.63
CA GLU A 60 -9.96 20.08 17.95
C GLU A 60 -10.91 20.18 19.17
N SER A 61 -12.15 19.80 19.03
CA SER A 61 -13.16 19.87 20.08
C SER A 61 -13.17 18.60 20.93
N LYS A 62 -13.15 18.76 22.25
CA LYS A 62 -13.28 17.70 23.26
C LYS A 62 -14.58 16.89 23.19
N THR A 63 -15.50 17.25 22.30
CA THR A 63 -16.69 16.49 21.97
C THR A 63 -16.39 15.69 20.70
N SER A 64 -16.32 14.36 20.83
CA SER A 64 -16.07 13.44 19.69
C SER A 64 -17.27 13.45 18.72
N THR A 65 -17.37 14.48 17.91
CA THR A 65 -18.30 14.49 16.78
C THR A 65 -17.78 13.48 15.75
N ARG A 66 -18.67 12.62 15.27
CA ARG A 66 -18.35 11.70 14.19
C ARG A 66 -18.52 12.40 12.85
N GLN A 67 -17.58 12.21 11.95
CA GLN A 67 -17.70 12.61 10.55
C GLN A 67 -17.93 11.37 9.71
N PHE A 68 -18.82 11.46 8.73
CA PHE A 68 -19.00 10.40 7.75
C PHE A 68 -18.05 10.62 6.56
N VAL A 69 -17.37 9.56 6.15
CA VAL A 69 -16.50 9.53 4.98
C VAL A 69 -16.90 8.37 4.09
N VAL A 70 -16.68 8.48 2.79
CA VAL A 70 -16.79 7.33 1.89
C VAL A 70 -15.43 6.66 1.78
N VAL A 71 -15.40 5.37 2.03
CA VAL A 71 -14.20 4.54 1.88
C VAL A 71 -14.36 3.68 0.64
N VAL A 72 -13.33 3.62 -0.19
CA VAL A 72 -13.28 2.75 -1.38
C VAL A 72 -12.13 1.77 -1.23
N LYS A 73 -12.42 0.48 -1.42
CA LYS A 73 -11.43 -0.59 -1.40
C LYS A 73 -11.44 -1.41 -2.69
N VAL A 74 -10.32 -2.07 -2.96
CA VAL A 74 -10.28 -3.13 -3.97
C VAL A 74 -10.99 -4.36 -3.42
N ASN A 75 -11.84 -4.97 -4.24
CA ASN A 75 -12.49 -6.23 -3.91
C ASN A 75 -11.56 -7.40 -4.23
N GLU A 76 -11.02 -8.05 -3.21
CA GLU A 76 -10.17 -9.23 -3.34
C GLU A 76 -10.90 -10.53 -2.92
N GLU A 77 -12.22 -10.47 -2.72
CA GLU A 77 -13.00 -11.64 -2.32
C GLU A 77 -13.02 -12.70 -3.42
N ALA A 78 -13.22 -13.95 -3.01
CA ALA A 78 -13.34 -15.07 -3.94
C ALA A 78 -14.49 -14.82 -4.93
N GLY A 79 -14.18 -14.91 -6.23
CA GLY A 79 -15.13 -14.65 -7.31
C GLY A 79 -15.12 -13.21 -7.84
N SER A 80 -14.26 -12.32 -7.31
CA SER A 80 -14.01 -11.02 -7.93
C SER A 80 -13.13 -11.17 -9.17
N ASP A 81 -13.28 -10.24 -10.13
CA ASP A 81 -12.42 -10.18 -11.32
C ASP A 81 -11.06 -9.52 -11.04
N SER A 82 -10.86 -9.02 -9.82
CA SER A 82 -9.57 -8.44 -9.41
C SER A 82 -8.47 -9.51 -9.48
N HIS A 83 -7.41 -9.21 -10.23
CA HIS A 83 -6.31 -10.14 -10.43
C HIS A 83 -5.02 -9.60 -9.78
N VAL A 84 -4.49 -10.34 -8.81
CA VAL A 84 -3.25 -9.98 -8.09
C VAL A 84 -2.06 -10.63 -8.78
N VAL A 85 -1.20 -9.80 -9.34
CA VAL A 85 0.08 -10.19 -9.98
C VAL A 85 1.21 -9.99 -8.98
N ASN A 86 1.95 -11.05 -8.67
CA ASN A 86 3.14 -10.96 -7.83
C ASN A 86 4.34 -11.70 -8.46
N TYR A 87 5.54 -11.31 -8.05
CA TYR A 87 6.77 -11.85 -8.63
C TYR A 87 6.91 -13.37 -8.51
N LYS A 88 6.42 -13.97 -7.43
CA LYS A 88 6.57 -15.43 -7.22
C LYS A 88 5.71 -16.26 -8.17
N ARG A 89 4.53 -15.75 -8.54
CA ARG A 89 3.56 -16.48 -9.38
C ARG A 89 3.68 -16.12 -10.84
N GLU A 90 3.87 -14.84 -11.16
CA GLU A 90 3.86 -14.28 -12.51
C GLU A 90 5.03 -13.31 -12.72
N PRO A 91 6.29 -13.79 -12.70
CA PRO A 91 7.47 -12.93 -12.69
C PRO A 91 7.56 -12.00 -13.90
N GLU A 92 7.28 -12.49 -15.11
CA GLU A 92 7.37 -11.67 -16.33
C GLU A 92 6.33 -10.55 -16.34
N ARG A 93 5.10 -10.88 -15.94
CA ARG A 93 3.99 -9.94 -15.87
C ARG A 93 4.23 -8.88 -14.79
N PHE A 94 4.69 -9.31 -13.63
CA PHE A 94 5.10 -8.42 -12.55
C PHE A 94 6.21 -7.46 -13.01
N LEU A 95 7.26 -7.97 -13.65
CA LEU A 95 8.37 -7.18 -14.15
C LEU A 95 7.95 -6.15 -15.21
N THR A 96 6.88 -6.41 -15.96
CA THR A 96 6.32 -5.42 -16.90
C THR A 96 5.88 -4.16 -16.17
N TYR A 97 5.19 -4.30 -15.04
CA TYR A 97 4.78 -3.15 -14.21
C TYR A 97 5.97 -2.52 -13.49
N ALA A 98 6.83 -3.31 -12.87
CA ALA A 98 8.02 -2.80 -12.20
C ALA A 98 8.89 -1.97 -13.14
N LYS A 99 9.09 -2.40 -14.40
CA LYS A 99 9.80 -1.65 -15.44
C LYS A 99 9.07 -0.37 -15.83
N ARG A 100 7.75 -0.44 -16.05
CA ARG A 100 6.91 0.74 -16.39
C ARG A 100 7.07 1.85 -15.37
N TYR A 101 7.13 1.53 -14.09
CA TYR A 101 7.20 2.49 -13.01
C TYR A 101 8.61 2.73 -12.48
N ASN A 102 9.63 2.10 -13.08
CA ASN A 102 11.04 2.17 -12.68
C ASN A 102 11.28 1.68 -11.25
N ASP A 103 10.52 0.68 -10.78
CA ASP A 103 10.67 0.03 -9.48
C ASP A 103 11.60 -1.19 -9.58
N LEU A 104 12.86 -0.96 -9.98
CA LEU A 104 13.85 -2.02 -10.28
C LEU A 104 15.11 -1.96 -9.43
N SER A 105 15.26 -0.95 -8.59
CA SER A 105 16.53 -0.66 -7.92
C SER A 105 16.38 -0.42 -6.42
N TYR A 106 15.37 -1.02 -5.80
CA TYR A 106 15.21 -0.92 -4.36
C TYR A 106 16.36 -1.62 -3.64
N ASN A 107 17.23 -0.86 -3.00
CA ASN A 107 18.45 -1.35 -2.36
C ASN A 107 18.60 -0.84 -0.91
N ARG A 108 17.52 -0.49 -0.28
CA ARG A 108 17.57 0.01 1.10
C ARG A 108 17.89 -1.13 2.07
N PRO A 109 18.60 -0.85 3.17
CA PRO A 109 18.93 -1.87 4.19
C PRO A 109 17.70 -2.45 4.88
N ILE A 110 16.58 -1.75 4.83
CA ILE A 110 15.31 -2.25 5.36
C ILE A 110 14.55 -2.92 4.21
N PRO A 111 14.19 -4.21 4.34
CA PRO A 111 13.40 -4.90 3.33
C PRO A 111 12.10 -4.15 3.02
N ALA A 112 11.66 -4.20 1.78
CA ALA A 112 10.33 -3.72 1.42
C ALA A 112 9.27 -4.51 2.20
N PRO A 113 8.22 -3.85 2.73
CA PRO A 113 7.12 -4.56 3.37
C PRO A 113 6.49 -5.57 2.39
N ASN A 114 6.26 -6.80 2.84
CA ASN A 114 5.66 -7.86 2.01
C ASN A 114 4.24 -7.54 1.54
N SER A 115 3.61 -6.56 2.15
CA SER A 115 2.24 -6.12 1.89
C SER A 115 2.15 -4.88 0.99
N ASN A 116 3.25 -4.40 0.42
CA ASN A 116 3.17 -3.26 -0.51
C ASN A 116 2.48 -3.67 -1.81
N GLY A 117 1.24 -3.27 -1.95
CA GLY A 117 0.42 -3.56 -3.12
C GLY A 117 -0.12 -2.30 -3.78
N ALA A 118 -0.02 -2.21 -5.11
CA ALA A 118 -0.48 -1.05 -5.88
C ALA A 118 -1.43 -1.45 -7.01
N LEU A 119 -2.23 -0.50 -7.48
CA LEU A 119 -2.95 -0.67 -8.74
C LEU A 119 -1.94 -0.77 -9.90
N ALA A 120 -2.15 -1.72 -10.80
CA ALA A 120 -1.32 -1.93 -11.98
C ALA A 120 -1.44 -0.78 -12.98
N GLU A 121 -2.63 -0.21 -13.11
CA GLU A 121 -2.93 0.92 -13.98
C GLU A 121 -3.32 2.15 -13.14
N PRO A 122 -2.97 3.37 -13.58
CA PRO A 122 -3.40 4.57 -12.90
C PRO A 122 -4.90 4.79 -13.06
N LEU A 123 -5.53 5.35 -12.04
CA LEU A 123 -6.86 5.90 -12.20
C LEU A 123 -6.75 7.23 -12.95
N SER A 124 -7.60 7.42 -13.94
CA SER A 124 -7.62 8.66 -14.71
C SER A 124 -8.55 9.71 -14.11
N LYS A 125 -9.58 9.28 -13.37
CA LYS A 125 -10.58 10.17 -12.77
C LYS A 125 -11.34 9.48 -11.64
N VAL A 126 -11.72 10.26 -10.64
CA VAL A 126 -12.66 9.87 -9.59
C VAL A 126 -13.75 10.95 -9.51
N GLN A 127 -15.01 10.56 -9.49
CA GLN A 127 -16.16 11.46 -9.35
C GLN A 127 -17.08 10.96 -8.24
N CYS A 128 -17.78 11.88 -7.61
CA CYS A 128 -18.65 11.61 -6.47
C CYS A 128 -20.01 12.27 -6.69
N TYR A 129 -21.07 11.47 -6.59
CA TYR A 129 -22.46 11.94 -6.75
C TYR A 129 -23.26 11.54 -5.52
N GLU A 130 -24.01 12.48 -4.99
CA GLU A 130 -25.03 12.19 -4.00
C GLU A 130 -26.33 11.78 -4.69
N MET A 131 -26.92 10.69 -4.26
CA MET A 131 -28.17 10.16 -4.82
C MET A 131 -29.33 10.54 -3.91
N SER A 132 -30.31 11.21 -4.47
CA SER A 132 -31.57 11.53 -3.78
C SER A 132 -32.42 10.28 -3.57
N SER A 133 -33.45 10.39 -2.73
CA SER A 133 -34.44 9.31 -2.52
C SER A 133 -35.22 8.94 -3.79
N THR A 134 -35.26 9.86 -4.77
CA THR A 134 -35.91 9.64 -6.08
C THR A 134 -34.95 9.07 -7.13
N GLY A 135 -33.66 8.84 -6.75
CA GLY A 135 -32.62 8.32 -7.65
C GLY A 135 -31.92 9.41 -8.50
N GLU A 136 -32.24 10.70 -8.31
CA GLU A 136 -31.55 11.78 -8.98
C GLU A 136 -30.12 11.88 -8.46
N LEU A 137 -29.14 12.11 -9.36
CA LEU A 137 -27.73 12.25 -9.05
C LEU A 137 -27.32 13.72 -9.08
N VAL A 138 -26.74 14.17 -7.97
CA VAL A 138 -26.14 15.50 -7.84
C VAL A 138 -24.63 15.36 -7.77
N ASP A 139 -23.89 16.00 -8.68
CA ASP A 139 -22.42 15.99 -8.65
C ASP A 139 -21.91 16.80 -7.44
N VAL A 140 -21.23 16.13 -6.53
CA VAL A 140 -20.62 16.72 -5.34
C VAL A 140 -19.09 16.62 -5.35
N SER A 141 -18.50 16.29 -6.48
CA SER A 141 -17.04 16.11 -6.62
C SER A 141 -16.24 17.35 -6.18
N SER A 142 -16.75 18.55 -6.42
CA SER A 142 -16.11 19.80 -5.97
C SER A 142 -16.16 20.04 -4.45
N LYS A 143 -17.00 19.29 -3.75
CA LYS A 143 -17.23 19.39 -2.30
C LYS A 143 -16.50 18.29 -1.50
N VAL A 144 -15.59 17.54 -2.15
CA VAL A 144 -14.98 16.36 -1.57
C VAL A 144 -13.47 16.36 -1.81
N VAL A 145 -12.70 15.98 -0.78
CA VAL A 145 -11.25 15.73 -0.85
C VAL A 145 -11.05 14.22 -0.96
N LEU A 146 -10.17 13.80 -1.85
CA LEU A 146 -9.64 12.44 -1.87
C LEU A 146 -8.39 12.37 -0.98
N ARG A 147 -8.35 11.37 -0.10
CA ARG A 147 -7.19 11.01 0.70
C ARG A 147 -6.75 9.58 0.38
N ALA A 148 -5.52 9.40 -0.06
CA ALA A 148 -4.94 8.13 -0.46
C ALA A 148 -3.43 8.11 -0.22
N LEU A 149 -2.84 6.92 -0.19
CA LEU A 149 -1.39 6.75 -0.29
C LEU A 149 -0.99 6.38 -1.71
N THR A 150 0.17 6.85 -2.16
CA THR A 150 0.77 6.46 -3.44
C THR A 150 2.26 6.16 -3.28
N PHE A 151 2.75 5.14 -3.96
CA PHE A 151 4.18 4.79 -3.98
C PHE A 151 4.98 5.59 -5.03
N LEU A 152 4.32 6.25 -5.97
CA LEU A 152 4.98 6.87 -7.12
C LEU A 152 6.06 7.91 -6.73
N PRO A 153 5.82 8.87 -5.81
CA PRO A 153 6.84 9.83 -5.44
C PRO A 153 8.04 9.20 -4.76
N TYR A 154 7.85 8.14 -3.97
CA TYR A 154 8.93 7.42 -3.32
C TYR A 154 9.83 6.73 -4.34
N ILE A 155 9.24 6.05 -5.31
CA ILE A 155 9.99 5.40 -6.40
C ILE A 155 10.71 6.46 -7.25
N LYS A 156 10.03 7.53 -7.66
CA LYS A 156 10.63 8.64 -8.44
C LYS A 156 11.79 9.32 -7.71
N SER A 157 11.78 9.38 -6.39
CA SER A 157 12.89 9.95 -5.60
C SER A 157 14.10 9.03 -5.49
N GLY A 158 14.07 7.82 -6.08
CA GLY A 158 15.07 6.78 -5.88
C GLY A 158 15.04 6.22 -4.46
N TYR A 159 13.83 6.03 -3.92
CA TYR A 159 13.56 5.49 -2.57
C TYR A 159 14.16 6.32 -1.43
N LYS A 160 14.23 7.63 -1.63
CA LYS A 160 14.67 8.55 -0.58
C LYS A 160 13.53 8.78 0.40
N ASP A 161 13.85 8.66 1.67
CA ASP A 161 12.89 9.03 2.70
C ASP A 161 12.52 10.51 2.53
N ARG A 162 11.25 10.81 2.57
CA ARG A 162 10.79 12.18 2.62
C ARG A 162 11.30 12.76 3.94
N GLU A 163 12.20 13.73 3.91
CA GLU A 163 12.53 14.51 5.09
C GLU A 163 11.21 14.97 5.70
N SER A 164 11.02 14.70 6.95
CA SER A 164 9.80 14.84 7.72
C SER A 164 8.98 16.06 7.29
N VAL A 165 8.17 15.87 6.25
CA VAL A 165 7.17 16.87 5.90
C VAL A 165 6.20 16.87 7.05
N GLU A 166 6.24 17.99 7.78
CA GLU A 166 5.30 18.44 8.78
C GLU A 166 4.44 17.32 9.36
N LYS A 167 4.86 16.85 10.54
CA LYS A 167 3.96 16.06 11.40
C LYS A 167 2.64 16.83 11.41
N PRO A 168 1.54 16.31 10.88
CA PRO A 168 0.27 16.89 11.20
C PRO A 168 0.24 16.91 12.73
N LYS A 169 0.09 18.08 13.32
CA LYS A 169 -0.22 18.20 14.75
C LYS A 169 -1.62 17.64 14.93
N THR A 170 -1.72 16.33 14.97
CA THR A 170 -2.95 15.64 15.31
C THR A 170 -2.76 15.01 16.67
N ASP A 171 -3.27 15.73 17.71
CA ASP A 171 -4.07 15.17 18.79
C ASP A 171 -3.86 13.68 19.05
N GLY A 172 -2.84 13.36 19.85
CA GLY A 172 -2.81 12.20 20.72
C GLY A 172 -2.66 10.81 20.13
N MET A 173 -2.73 10.62 18.80
CA MET A 173 -2.31 9.40 18.13
C MET A 173 -1.36 9.75 16.99
N PRO A 174 -0.04 9.59 17.19
CA PRO A 174 0.87 9.64 16.06
C PRO A 174 0.62 8.39 15.22
N ARG A 175 -0.27 8.46 14.24
CA ARG A 175 -0.09 7.64 13.04
C ARG A 175 1.25 8.11 12.48
N LYS A 176 2.30 7.40 12.82
CA LYS A 176 3.59 7.51 12.14
C LYS A 176 3.32 7.05 10.72
N TYR A 177 2.91 7.98 9.85
CA TYR A 177 3.17 7.78 8.44
C TYR A 177 4.67 7.59 8.37
N GLY A 178 5.11 6.44 7.95
CA GLY A 178 6.52 6.20 7.77
C GLY A 178 7.07 7.25 6.80
N PRO A 179 8.36 7.53 6.79
CA PRO A 179 8.97 8.47 5.84
C PRO A 179 8.76 8.07 4.37
N ARG A 180 8.12 6.94 4.12
CA ARG A 180 7.83 6.33 2.82
C ARG A 180 6.40 6.60 2.33
N ASP A 181 5.51 7.08 3.20
CA ASP A 181 4.10 7.22 2.86
C ASP A 181 3.86 8.60 2.25
N TYR A 182 3.61 8.62 0.96
CA TYR A 182 3.23 9.84 0.26
C TYR A 182 1.71 9.93 0.25
N LEU A 183 1.21 10.87 1.04
CA LEU A 183 -0.21 11.13 1.18
C LEU A 183 -0.69 12.09 0.08
N VAL A 184 -1.61 11.63 -0.74
CA VAL A 184 -2.47 12.49 -1.56
C VAL A 184 -3.62 12.95 -0.67
N ASN A 185 -3.82 14.27 -0.58
CA ASN A 185 -4.93 14.88 0.16
C ASN A 185 -5.37 16.14 -0.61
N LYS A 186 -6.17 15.95 -1.65
CA LYS A 186 -6.53 17.01 -2.60
C LYS A 186 -8.02 16.96 -2.95
N PRO A 187 -8.65 18.13 -3.26
CA PRO A 187 -9.99 18.15 -3.85
C PRO A 187 -10.05 17.29 -5.13
N LEU A 188 -11.15 16.57 -5.35
CA LEU A 188 -11.32 15.74 -6.55
C LEU A 188 -11.11 16.54 -7.85
N SER A 189 -11.50 17.80 -7.86
CA SER A 189 -11.36 18.70 -9.02
C SER A 189 -9.91 19.07 -9.37
N SER A 190 -8.97 18.88 -8.44
CA SER A 190 -7.55 19.21 -8.62
C SER A 190 -6.63 18.00 -8.73
N LEU A 191 -7.19 16.79 -8.73
CA LEU A 191 -6.43 15.55 -8.89
C LEU A 191 -5.87 15.43 -10.30
N THR A 192 -4.64 14.96 -10.37
CA THR A 192 -3.98 14.59 -11.62
C THR A 192 -3.88 13.07 -11.73
N VAL A 193 -3.62 12.55 -12.92
CA VAL A 193 -3.34 11.12 -13.11
C VAL A 193 -2.11 10.69 -12.29
N GLU A 194 -1.13 11.57 -12.12
CA GLU A 194 0.05 11.30 -11.30
C GLU A 194 -0.31 11.07 -9.83
N ASP A 195 -1.23 11.86 -9.27
CA ASP A 195 -1.74 11.67 -7.91
C ASP A 195 -2.45 10.31 -7.74
N LEU A 196 -3.01 9.78 -8.82
CA LEU A 196 -3.79 8.55 -8.86
C LEU A 196 -3.01 7.36 -9.42
N THR A 197 -1.68 7.47 -9.53
CA THR A 197 -0.78 6.42 -9.99
C THR A 197 -0.15 5.67 -8.83
N LEU A 198 -0.08 4.34 -8.91
CA LEU A 198 0.48 3.47 -7.87
C LEU A 198 -0.15 3.69 -6.49
N LEU A 199 -1.48 3.83 -6.47
CA LEU A 199 -2.20 3.91 -5.20
C LEU A 199 -2.01 2.63 -4.41
N ASP A 200 -1.66 2.80 -3.14
CA ASP A 200 -1.55 1.71 -2.17
C ASP A 200 -2.95 1.26 -1.73
N TYR A 201 -3.27 -0.01 -1.96
CA TYR A 201 -4.57 -0.56 -1.60
C TYR A 201 -4.56 -1.42 -0.33
N GLN A 202 -3.39 -1.63 0.27
CA GLN A 202 -3.23 -2.55 1.40
C GLN A 202 -2.96 -1.90 2.74
N SER A 203 -2.19 -0.81 2.79
CA SER A 203 -1.71 -0.24 4.06
C SER A 203 -2.83 0.24 4.99
N PHE A 204 -3.98 0.64 4.45
CA PHE A 204 -5.14 1.10 5.23
C PHE A 204 -6.34 0.17 5.16
N SER A 205 -6.23 -0.98 4.51
CA SER A 205 -7.38 -1.84 4.17
C SER A 205 -8.41 -1.15 3.25
N TYR A 206 -8.05 -0.04 2.65
CA TYR A 206 -8.81 0.67 1.62
C TYR A 206 -7.87 1.40 0.65
N LEU A 207 -8.36 1.67 -0.56
CA LEU A 207 -7.62 2.35 -1.61
C LEU A 207 -7.57 3.86 -1.38
N PHE A 208 -8.71 4.47 -1.07
CA PHE A 208 -8.83 5.88 -0.76
C PHE A 208 -10.09 6.18 0.06
N GLU A 209 -10.07 7.35 0.69
CA GLU A 209 -11.23 7.94 1.36
C GLU A 209 -11.69 9.19 0.61
N LEU A 210 -13.00 9.42 0.58
CA LEU A 210 -13.60 10.67 0.14
C LEU A 210 -14.14 11.41 1.37
N ILE A 211 -13.58 12.58 1.63
CA ILE A 211 -13.84 13.36 2.83
C ILE A 211 -14.61 14.62 2.43
N PRO A 212 -15.81 14.89 2.96
CA PRO A 212 -16.55 16.08 2.64
C PRO A 212 -15.87 17.35 3.17
N ILE A 213 -15.91 18.43 2.39
CA ILE A 213 -15.39 19.75 2.75
C ILE A 213 -16.51 20.58 3.37
N ALA A 214 -16.30 21.09 4.59
CA ALA A 214 -17.28 21.93 5.25
C ALA A 214 -17.69 23.15 4.39
N PRO A 215 -18.96 23.55 4.37
CA PRO A 215 -20.06 23.08 5.24
C PRO A 215 -20.77 21.82 4.75
N TYR A 216 -20.36 21.25 3.58
CA TYR A 216 -20.92 20.01 3.06
C TYR A 216 -20.53 18.83 3.96
N LYS A 217 -21.42 17.87 4.13
CA LYS A 217 -21.21 16.65 4.91
C LYS A 217 -22.01 15.50 4.34
N PHE A 218 -21.49 14.28 4.47
CA PHE A 218 -22.27 13.08 4.27
C PHE A 218 -23.10 12.81 5.52
N GLU A 219 -24.29 12.25 5.35
CA GLU A 219 -25.15 11.83 6.44
C GLU A 219 -25.19 10.29 6.51
N LYS A 220 -25.64 9.74 7.63
CA LYS A 220 -25.73 8.29 7.82
C LYS A 220 -26.63 7.61 6.77
N ASN A 221 -27.66 8.30 6.31
CA ASN A 221 -28.61 7.79 5.31
C ASN A 221 -28.29 8.23 3.88
N SER A 222 -27.20 8.96 3.65
CA SER A 222 -26.76 9.32 2.30
C SER A 222 -26.46 8.07 1.48
N GLN A 223 -26.73 8.14 0.18
CA GLN A 223 -26.27 7.18 -0.80
C GLN A 223 -25.32 7.91 -1.76
N ILE A 224 -24.07 7.46 -1.80
CA ILE A 224 -23.04 8.13 -2.57
C ILE A 224 -22.58 7.20 -3.70
N LYS A 225 -22.83 7.62 -4.95
CA LYS A 225 -22.29 6.94 -6.12
C LYS A 225 -20.88 7.45 -6.37
N VAL A 226 -19.91 6.54 -6.40
CA VAL A 226 -18.54 6.82 -6.78
C VAL A 226 -18.31 6.25 -8.17
N VAL A 227 -17.78 7.08 -9.08
CA VAL A 227 -17.43 6.70 -10.45
C VAL A 227 -15.92 6.81 -10.59
N ILE A 228 -15.29 5.71 -10.96
CA ILE A 228 -13.84 5.56 -11.05
C ILE A 228 -13.49 5.19 -12.48
N SER A 229 -12.63 5.98 -13.11
CA SER A 229 -12.16 5.70 -14.47
C SER A 229 -10.72 5.19 -14.45
N GLU A 230 -10.48 4.06 -15.11
CA GLU A 230 -9.19 3.39 -15.24
C GLU A 230 -9.02 2.91 -16.68
N SER A 231 -7.93 3.30 -17.36
CA SER A 231 -7.55 2.78 -18.67
C SER A 231 -8.72 2.65 -19.69
N GLY A 232 -9.60 3.67 -19.73
CA GLY A 232 -10.77 3.69 -20.61
C GLY A 232 -11.97 2.87 -20.12
N LYS A 233 -11.89 2.23 -18.96
CA LYS A 233 -13.00 1.59 -18.27
C LYS A 233 -13.57 2.50 -17.21
N THR A 234 -14.86 2.33 -16.95
CA THR A 234 -15.55 3.04 -15.86
C THR A 234 -16.14 2.03 -14.91
N HIS A 235 -15.84 2.21 -13.64
CA HIS A 235 -16.37 1.41 -12.53
C HIS A 235 -17.32 2.28 -11.72
N GLU A 236 -18.42 1.73 -11.29
CA GLU A 236 -19.40 2.43 -10.48
C GLU A 236 -19.67 1.63 -9.21
N THR A 237 -19.70 2.32 -8.08
CA THR A 237 -20.05 1.71 -6.80
C THR A 237 -20.93 2.67 -6.00
N ILE A 238 -21.84 2.12 -5.19
CA ILE A 238 -22.75 2.90 -4.35
C ILE A 238 -22.40 2.65 -2.89
N ALA A 239 -21.87 3.68 -2.24
CA ALA A 239 -21.59 3.67 -0.83
C ALA A 239 -22.88 3.93 -0.02
N ARG A 240 -23.13 3.06 0.95
CA ARG A 240 -24.15 3.20 2.00
C ARG A 240 -23.47 3.02 3.34
N TYR A 241 -24.12 3.48 4.40
CA TYR A 241 -23.57 3.30 5.74
C TYR A 241 -23.37 1.81 6.06
N ALA A 242 -22.19 1.50 6.56
CA ALA A 242 -21.83 0.19 7.07
C ALA A 242 -21.04 0.34 8.39
N GLU A 243 -21.26 -0.54 9.32
CA GLU A 243 -20.52 -0.59 10.59
C GLU A 243 -19.16 -1.27 10.40
N THR A 244 -19.06 -2.16 9.42
CA THR A 244 -17.84 -2.87 8.98
C THR A 244 -17.82 -2.95 7.46
N LEU A 245 -16.62 -2.98 6.87
CA LEU A 245 -16.37 -3.23 5.44
C LEU A 245 -15.86 -4.65 5.23
#